data_55e93846d2c7cc6d0cd2602698caf805
#
_entry.id   55e93846d2c7cc6d0cd2602698caf805
#
_cell.length_a   1.000
_cell.length_b   1.000
_cell.length_c   1.000
_cell.angle_alpha   90.00
_cell.angle_beta   90.00
_cell.angle_gamma   90.00
#
_symmetry.space_group_name_H-M   'P 1'
#
loop_
_entity.id
_entity.type
_entity.pdbx_description
1 polymer ?
#
loop_
_entity_poly.entity_id
_entity_poly.type
_entity_poly.pdbx_seq_one_letter_code
_entity_poly.pdbx_strand_id
1 'polypeptide(L)'
;MNDATPPADELFVTQFLVVSDQERSRDFYQSVFGAAVVRDRDPVILALANTRIVLNVGGGPTDDKPTVRLAPPANPDVSSGFLNLRVRDIAKAYRDWSARGATFLTKPRDHGYEIRAYIRDPDGHLIEVGQTT
;
A
#
# COMPACT_ATOMS: atom_id res chain seq x y z
N MET A 1 14.62 -8.07 12.07
CA MET A 1 14.76 -8.22 10.62
C MET A 1 14.76 -6.85 9.96
N ASN A 2 15.76 -6.56 9.15
CA ASN A 2 15.96 -5.22 8.59
C ASN A 2 15.53 -5.09 7.14
N ASP A 3 15.08 -6.16 6.51
CA ASP A 3 14.62 -6.14 5.13
C ASP A 3 13.50 -7.15 4.95
N ALA A 4 13.09 -7.40 3.70
CA ALA A 4 12.02 -8.32 3.39
C ALA A 4 12.50 -9.76 3.18
N THR A 5 13.73 -10.08 3.61
CA THR A 5 14.29 -11.42 3.42
C THR A 5 13.78 -12.36 4.51
N PRO A 6 13.10 -13.45 4.17
CA PRO A 6 12.66 -14.44 5.17
C PRO A 6 13.81 -15.34 5.61
N PRO A 7 13.63 -16.09 6.69
CA PRO A 7 14.50 -17.24 6.97
C PRO A 7 14.53 -18.19 5.77
N ALA A 8 15.63 -18.94 5.62
CA ALA A 8 15.88 -19.73 4.41
C ALA A 8 14.80 -20.77 4.10
N ASP A 9 14.10 -21.25 5.11
CA ASP A 9 13.10 -22.30 5.00
C ASP A 9 11.64 -21.79 5.12
N GLU A 10 11.44 -20.48 5.07
CA GLU A 10 10.12 -19.89 5.22
C GLU A 10 9.72 -19.08 3.99
N LEU A 11 8.42 -19.05 3.73
CA LEU A 11 7.81 -18.16 2.74
C LEU A 11 7.51 -16.83 3.40
N PHE A 12 7.80 -15.75 2.72
CA PHE A 12 7.55 -14.40 3.20
C PHE A 12 6.82 -13.64 2.10
N VAL A 13 5.64 -13.11 2.38
CA VAL A 13 4.86 -12.38 1.39
C VAL A 13 5.00 -10.89 1.65
N THR A 14 5.35 -10.15 0.61
CA THR A 14 5.39 -8.68 0.65
C THR A 14 4.52 -8.12 -0.46
N GLN A 15 4.15 -6.85 -0.33
CA GLN A 15 3.41 -6.14 -1.37
C GLN A 15 4.38 -5.20 -2.08
N PHE A 16 4.54 -5.39 -3.39
CA PHE A 16 5.37 -4.50 -4.21
C PHE A 16 4.44 -3.52 -4.94
N LEU A 17 4.69 -2.24 -4.78
CA LEU A 17 3.96 -1.19 -5.48
C LEU A 17 4.93 -0.41 -6.36
N VAL A 18 4.56 -0.28 -7.63
CA VAL A 18 5.34 0.53 -8.56
C VAL A 18 4.92 1.98 -8.39
N VAL A 19 5.88 2.85 -8.13
CA VAL A 19 5.63 4.26 -7.83
C VAL A 19 6.40 5.15 -8.79
N SER A 20 5.94 6.38 -8.95
CA SER A 20 6.64 7.37 -9.78
C SER A 20 7.72 8.11 -8.99
N ASP A 21 7.57 8.19 -7.66
CA ASP A 21 8.48 8.93 -6.78
C ASP A 21 8.58 8.19 -5.45
N GLN A 22 9.72 7.57 -5.18
CA GLN A 22 9.93 6.76 -3.99
C GLN A 22 9.75 7.58 -2.70
N GLU A 23 10.29 8.77 -2.67
CA GLU A 23 10.24 9.62 -1.48
C GLU A 23 8.81 10.05 -1.16
N ARG A 24 8.06 10.48 -2.17
CA ARG A 24 6.67 10.91 -1.98
C ARG A 24 5.81 9.76 -1.46
N SER A 25 5.95 8.58 -2.03
CA SER A 25 5.17 7.41 -1.60
C SER A 25 5.59 6.94 -0.21
N ARG A 26 6.90 6.90 0.07
CA ARG A 26 7.42 6.60 1.40
C ARG A 26 6.79 7.50 2.45
N ASP A 27 6.80 8.80 2.19
CA ASP A 27 6.29 9.79 3.14
C ASP A 27 4.79 9.64 3.35
N PHE A 28 4.05 9.30 2.31
CA PHE A 28 2.61 9.04 2.42
C PHE A 28 2.32 7.87 3.37
N TYR A 29 2.94 6.72 3.13
CA TYR A 29 2.69 5.53 3.95
C TYR A 29 3.18 5.72 5.38
N GLN A 30 4.26 6.46 5.57
CA GLN A 30 4.78 6.76 6.89
C GLN A 30 3.86 7.72 7.65
N SER A 31 3.45 8.81 7.03
CA SER A 31 2.66 9.83 7.72
C SER A 31 1.20 9.41 7.93
N VAL A 32 0.60 8.73 6.98
CA VAL A 32 -0.81 8.33 7.08
C VAL A 32 -0.98 7.12 7.98
N PHE A 33 -0.22 6.06 7.71
CA PHE A 33 -0.42 4.76 8.38
C PHE A 33 0.59 4.48 9.48
N GLY A 34 1.61 5.30 9.64
CA GLY A 34 2.65 5.05 10.62
C GLY A 34 3.61 3.94 10.22
N ALA A 35 3.74 3.66 8.92
CA ALA A 35 4.68 2.65 8.46
C ALA A 35 6.11 3.03 8.86
N ALA A 36 6.89 2.03 9.28
CA ALA A 36 8.28 2.24 9.68
C ALA A 36 9.21 2.01 8.48
N VAL A 37 10.16 2.91 8.30
CA VAL A 37 11.14 2.77 7.20
C VAL A 37 12.17 1.73 7.59
N VAL A 38 12.21 0.62 6.83
CA VAL A 38 13.22 -0.43 6.98
C VAL A 38 14.39 -0.17 6.04
N ARG A 39 14.09 0.30 4.83
CA ARG A 39 15.09 0.73 3.85
C ARG A 39 14.61 2.03 3.22
N ASP A 40 15.51 3.00 3.13
CA ASP A 40 15.15 4.37 2.75
C ASP A 40 14.84 4.55 1.27
N ARG A 41 15.58 3.85 0.40
CA ARG A 41 15.34 3.89 -1.06
C ARG A 41 16.10 2.79 -1.79
N ASP A 42 15.75 2.60 -3.04
CA ASP A 42 16.35 1.73 -4.05
C ASP A 42 16.35 0.24 -3.67
N PRO A 43 15.23 -0.33 -3.29
CA PRO A 43 13.89 0.22 -3.14
C PRO A 43 13.65 0.76 -1.74
N VAL A 44 12.57 1.48 -1.57
CA VAL A 44 12.01 1.76 -0.24
C VAL A 44 11.39 0.46 0.28
N ILE A 45 11.65 0.12 1.52
CA ILE A 45 10.99 -0.98 2.21
C ILE A 45 10.39 -0.45 3.50
N LEU A 46 9.10 -0.68 3.67
CA LEU A 46 8.35 -0.22 4.83
C LEU A 46 7.78 -1.41 5.58
N ALA A 47 7.80 -1.33 6.90
CA ALA A 47 7.09 -2.27 7.76
C ALA A 47 5.74 -1.66 8.11
N LEU A 48 4.66 -2.38 7.81
CA LEU A 48 3.31 -1.96 8.16
C LEU A 48 2.55 -3.18 8.66
N ALA A 49 2.15 -3.16 9.94
CA ALA A 49 1.44 -4.28 10.58
C ALA A 49 2.19 -5.60 10.33
N ASN A 50 1.53 -6.57 9.74
CA ASN A 50 2.07 -7.91 9.51
C ASN A 50 2.73 -8.07 8.14
N THR A 51 3.08 -6.98 7.44
CA THR A 51 3.65 -7.09 6.10
C THR A 51 4.77 -6.08 5.86
N ARG A 52 5.42 -6.24 4.73
CA ARG A 52 6.37 -5.28 4.19
C ARG A 52 5.79 -4.72 2.89
N ILE A 53 5.95 -3.43 2.69
CA ILE A 53 5.59 -2.76 1.44
C ILE A 53 6.89 -2.33 0.78
N VAL A 54 7.09 -2.77 -0.45
CA VAL A 54 8.25 -2.42 -1.26
C VAL A 54 7.80 -1.40 -2.29
N LEU A 55 8.48 -0.27 -2.33
CA LEU A 55 8.17 0.81 -3.28
C LEU A 55 9.38 1.02 -4.17
N ASN A 56 9.17 0.92 -5.48
CA ASN A 56 10.24 1.24 -6.42
C ASN A 56 9.64 1.78 -7.71
N VAL A 57 10.49 2.45 -8.48
CA VAL A 57 10.09 2.99 -9.77
C VAL A 57 9.91 1.87 -10.78
N GLY A 58 9.13 2.15 -11.80
CA GLY A 58 8.86 1.19 -12.85
C GLY A 58 10.03 1.04 -13.82
N GLY A 59 9.79 0.26 -14.84
CA GLY A 59 10.77 0.02 -15.89
C GLY A 59 10.21 -0.88 -16.98
N GLY A 60 10.96 -1.01 -18.05
CA GLY A 60 10.61 -1.85 -19.18
C GLY A 60 10.80 -3.33 -18.89
N PRO A 61 10.64 -4.17 -19.93
CA PRO A 61 10.91 -5.59 -19.81
C PRO A 61 12.37 -5.87 -19.43
N THR A 62 12.57 -7.02 -18.81
CA THR A 62 13.89 -7.52 -18.42
C THR A 62 14.02 -8.96 -18.87
N ASP A 63 15.20 -9.56 -18.73
CA ASP A 63 15.45 -10.92 -19.22
C ASP A 63 14.54 -11.96 -18.55
N ASP A 64 14.16 -11.70 -17.30
CA ASP A 64 13.32 -12.61 -16.51
C ASP A 64 11.83 -12.30 -16.60
N LYS A 65 11.45 -11.23 -17.27
CA LYS A 65 10.06 -10.88 -17.63
C LYS A 65 10.05 -10.17 -18.98
N PRO A 66 10.28 -10.91 -20.06
CA PRO A 66 10.63 -10.33 -21.38
C PRO A 66 9.54 -9.46 -22.00
N THR A 67 8.30 -9.58 -21.56
CA THR A 67 7.17 -8.82 -22.14
C THR A 67 6.49 -7.92 -21.13
N VAL A 68 6.94 -7.90 -19.88
CA VAL A 68 6.23 -7.19 -18.79
C VAL A 68 6.90 -5.86 -18.46
N ARG A 69 6.13 -4.79 -18.53
CA ARG A 69 6.52 -3.49 -18.04
C ARG A 69 5.97 -3.30 -16.64
N LEU A 70 6.72 -2.61 -15.79
CA LEU A 70 6.25 -2.18 -14.49
C LEU A 70 6.00 -0.69 -14.54
N ALA A 71 4.78 -0.27 -14.19
CA ALA A 71 4.39 1.13 -14.19
C ALA A 71 3.33 1.38 -13.11
N PRO A 72 3.25 2.62 -12.59
CA PRO A 72 2.11 2.98 -11.74
C PRO A 72 0.80 2.85 -12.52
N PRO A 73 -0.36 2.84 -11.84
CA PRO A 73 -1.65 2.73 -12.51
C PRO A 73 -1.82 3.77 -13.61
N ALA A 74 -2.09 3.33 -14.83
CA ALA A 74 -2.37 4.24 -15.96
C ALA A 74 -3.76 4.87 -15.80
N ASN A 75 -4.70 4.11 -15.26
CA ASN A 75 -6.04 4.57 -14.94
C ASN A 75 -6.38 4.13 -13.52
N PRO A 76 -6.38 5.05 -12.56
CA PRO A 76 -6.65 4.69 -11.16
C PRO A 76 -8.08 4.19 -10.91
N ASP A 77 -8.99 4.34 -11.88
CA ASP A 77 -10.35 3.80 -11.78
C ASP A 77 -10.43 2.34 -12.21
N VAL A 78 -9.33 1.76 -12.69
CA VAL A 78 -9.27 0.34 -13.09
C VAL A 78 -8.15 -0.31 -12.26
N SER A 79 -8.53 -1.20 -11.36
CA SER A 79 -7.58 -1.86 -10.48
C SER A 79 -7.77 -3.37 -10.55
N SER A 80 -6.67 -4.10 -10.67
CA SER A 80 -6.67 -5.56 -10.65
C SER A 80 -6.33 -6.14 -9.27
N GLY A 81 -6.04 -5.29 -8.31
CA GLY A 81 -5.71 -5.68 -6.96
C GLY A 81 -5.45 -4.46 -6.10
N PHE A 82 -5.39 -4.63 -4.80
CA PHE A 82 -5.19 -3.52 -3.89
C PHE A 82 -4.69 -4.01 -2.54
N LEU A 83 -4.10 -3.10 -1.79
CA LEU A 83 -3.74 -3.33 -0.41
C LEU A 83 -5.01 -3.32 0.42
N ASN A 84 -5.23 -4.34 1.23
CA ASN A 84 -6.43 -4.48 2.06
C ASN A 84 -6.02 -4.36 3.52
N LEU A 85 -6.43 -3.28 4.17
CA LEU A 85 -6.12 -3.01 5.56
C LEU A 85 -7.35 -3.33 6.42
N ARG A 86 -7.19 -4.23 7.39
CA ARG A 86 -8.28 -4.56 8.32
C ARG A 86 -8.04 -3.81 9.62
N VAL A 87 -9.03 -3.07 10.07
CA VAL A 87 -8.96 -2.26 11.28
C VAL A 87 -10.06 -2.65 12.25
N ARG A 88 -9.82 -2.38 13.53
CA ARG A 88 -10.81 -2.64 14.57
C ARG A 88 -11.85 -1.54 14.64
N ASP A 89 -11.47 -0.30 14.35
CA ASP A 89 -12.33 0.88 14.46
C ASP A 89 -12.14 1.75 13.23
N ILE A 90 -12.98 1.55 12.23
CA ILE A 90 -12.86 2.26 10.96
C ILE A 90 -13.24 3.74 11.08
N ALA A 91 -14.13 4.09 12.01
CA ALA A 91 -14.49 5.49 12.22
C ALA A 91 -13.28 6.27 12.73
N LYS A 92 -12.51 5.68 13.65
CA LYS A 92 -11.27 6.26 14.14
C LYS A 92 -10.22 6.35 13.03
N ALA A 93 -10.04 5.28 12.27
CA ALA A 93 -9.10 5.24 11.15
C ALA A 93 -9.44 6.32 10.12
N TYR A 94 -10.71 6.45 9.76
CA TYR A 94 -11.16 7.45 8.81
C TYR A 94 -10.81 8.87 9.29
N ARG A 95 -11.10 9.16 10.54
CA ARG A 95 -10.84 10.47 11.14
C ARG A 95 -9.34 10.75 11.22
N ASP A 96 -8.57 9.81 11.76
CA ASP A 96 -7.13 10.02 11.99
C ASP A 96 -6.35 10.09 10.68
N TRP A 97 -6.64 9.19 9.75
CA TRP A 97 -5.92 9.14 8.47
C TRP A 97 -6.28 10.31 7.57
N SER A 98 -7.54 10.75 7.59
CA SER A 98 -7.94 11.98 6.88
C SER A 98 -7.17 13.19 7.42
N ALA A 99 -7.01 13.27 8.73
CA ALA A 99 -6.25 14.35 9.35
C ALA A 99 -4.77 14.31 8.98
N ARG A 100 -4.24 13.14 8.62
CA ARG A 100 -2.85 12.96 8.20
C ARG A 100 -2.64 13.07 6.70
N GLY A 101 -3.69 13.41 5.95
CA GLY A 101 -3.58 13.68 4.53
C GLY A 101 -4.16 12.64 3.59
N ALA A 102 -4.75 11.57 4.11
CA ALA A 102 -5.42 10.59 3.25
C ALA A 102 -6.70 11.18 2.67
N THR A 103 -6.95 10.90 1.39
CA THR A 103 -8.20 11.27 0.73
C THR A 103 -9.01 10.00 0.50
N PHE A 104 -10.13 9.89 1.20
CA PHE A 104 -11.04 8.77 1.02
C PHE A 104 -11.97 9.04 -0.16
N LEU A 105 -12.29 8.00 -0.93
CA LEU A 105 -13.22 8.11 -2.06
C LEU A 105 -14.63 8.43 -1.56
N THR A 106 -15.03 7.85 -0.45
CA THR A 106 -16.28 8.14 0.25
C THR A 106 -16.06 7.97 1.75
N LYS A 107 -17.02 8.40 2.54
CA LYS A 107 -17.07 8.03 3.95
C LYS A 107 -17.26 6.51 4.07
N PRO A 108 -16.84 5.89 5.18
CA PRO A 108 -17.09 4.47 5.38
C PRO A 108 -18.56 4.11 5.21
N ARG A 109 -18.79 2.99 4.55
CA ARG A 109 -20.15 2.49 4.28
C ARG A 109 -20.34 1.12 4.89
N ASP A 110 -21.48 0.95 5.55
CA ASP A 110 -21.86 -0.29 6.21
C ASP A 110 -22.55 -1.20 5.19
N HIS A 111 -21.98 -2.37 4.96
CA HIS A 111 -22.50 -3.37 4.03
C HIS A 111 -23.18 -4.55 4.76
N GLY A 112 -23.35 -4.44 6.09
CA GLY A 112 -23.95 -5.49 6.91
C GLY A 112 -22.95 -6.45 7.51
N TYR A 113 -22.05 -6.98 6.69
CA TYR A 113 -21.01 -7.92 7.12
C TYR A 113 -19.66 -7.24 7.32
N GLU A 114 -19.51 -6.04 6.82
CA GLU A 114 -18.31 -5.22 7.03
C GLU A 114 -18.66 -3.75 6.79
N ILE A 115 -17.85 -2.90 7.37
CA ILE A 115 -17.85 -1.46 7.06
C ILE A 115 -16.54 -1.21 6.33
N ARG A 116 -16.60 -0.55 5.16
CA ARG A 116 -15.36 -0.34 4.40
C ARG A 116 -15.31 1.03 3.73
N ALA A 117 -14.12 1.42 3.40
CA ALA A 117 -13.82 2.66 2.68
C ALA A 117 -12.56 2.43 1.85
N TYR A 118 -12.33 3.32 0.89
CA TYR A 118 -11.18 3.24 0.01
C TYR A 118 -10.40 4.54 0.02
N ILE A 119 -9.08 4.41 -0.10
CA ILE A 119 -8.14 5.52 -0.22
C ILE A 119 -7.33 5.29 -1.49
N ARG A 120 -6.81 6.36 -2.07
CA ARG A 120 -5.79 6.27 -3.11
C ARG A 120 -4.47 6.76 -2.56
N ASP A 121 -3.39 6.06 -2.93
CA ASP A 121 -2.06 6.54 -2.62
C ASP A 121 -1.62 7.61 -3.64
N PRO A 122 -0.41 8.19 -3.53
CA PRO A 122 0.02 9.27 -4.42
C PRO A 122 0.04 8.92 -5.92
N ASP A 123 0.20 7.65 -6.26
CA ASP A 123 0.20 7.20 -7.66
C ASP A 123 -1.18 6.69 -8.11
N GLY A 124 -2.17 6.69 -7.23
CA GLY A 124 -3.50 6.20 -7.54
C GLY A 124 -3.70 4.72 -7.24
N HIS A 125 -2.76 4.07 -6.56
CA HIS A 125 -2.99 2.71 -6.07
C HIS A 125 -4.14 2.71 -5.08
N LEU A 126 -5.08 1.79 -5.29
CA LEU A 126 -6.24 1.66 -4.41
C LEU A 126 -5.86 0.98 -3.11
N ILE A 127 -6.41 1.46 -2.01
CA ILE A 127 -6.23 0.86 -0.68
C ILE A 127 -7.61 0.70 -0.07
N GLU A 128 -7.97 -0.52 0.28
CA GLU A 128 -9.23 -0.79 0.98
C GLU A 128 -8.99 -0.80 2.48
N VAL A 129 -9.88 -0.16 3.20
CA VAL A 129 -9.91 -0.18 4.67
C VAL A 129 -11.20 -0.82 5.09
N GLY A 130 -11.16 -1.85 5.89
CA GLY A 130 -12.34 -2.59 6.29
C GLY A 130 -12.36 -2.97 7.76
N GLN A 131 -13.56 -2.95 8.32
CA GLN A 131 -13.84 -3.41 9.66
C GLN A 131 -14.89 -4.52 9.56
N THR A 132 -14.53 -5.71 10.01
CA THR A 132 -15.47 -6.84 10.06
C THR A 132 -16.47 -6.62 11.20
N THR A 133 -17.74 -6.78 10.91
CA THR A 133 -18.81 -6.62 11.92
C THR A 133 -19.40 -7.94 12.36
#